data_91f86b1f7094c41b3e7a56774107cb4c
#
_entry.id   91f86b1f7094c41b3e7a56774107cb4c
#
_cell.length_a   1.000
_cell.length_b   1.000
_cell.length_c   1.000
_cell.angle_alpha   90.00
_cell.angle_beta   90.00
_cell.angle_gamma   90.00
#
_symmetry.space_group_name_H-M   'P 1'
#
loop_
_entity.id
_entity.type
_entity.pdbx_description
1 polymer ?
#
loop_
_entity_poly.entity_id
_entity_poly.type
_entity_poly.pdbx_seq_one_letter_code
_entity_poly.pdbx_strand_id
1 'polypeptide(L)'
;LDMIVEMEPIGINDANIVWKWHFWDHLIQNISPEYDNFGTISDHPERLDINCTTNGGGGGGPGVGDWNHLNSIYYNDSFKQIVISSRHMNEFYVIEHTETSSEAASHFGGIYGKGGDFLYRWGNPANYNRGNNNDQILNAQHSVNWIPAGYPGAGNFILFNNNHSLNSSAVLEIVPPVNESGFYSIDSDNPFGPSNYHWIYENDFYSNTQSGAYRMNNGNTFITSAADDQIFEVNLNGDIEWYYQGNESTVRALKYPIDYFYNPIAGDLNQDSVLNILDVILMTNIILELIDFNNQADINEDQIIDILDIILLINIILF
;
A
#
# COMPACT_ATOMS: atom_id res chain seq x y z
N LEU A 1 -20.87 4.09 5.14
CA LEU A 1 -19.45 4.44 5.36
C LEU A 1 -18.58 3.22 5.16
N ASP A 2 -17.38 3.45 4.63
CA ASP A 2 -16.43 2.41 4.33
C ASP A 2 -15.85 1.79 5.60
N MET A 3 -15.41 0.55 5.50
CA MET A 3 -14.74 -0.19 6.56
C MET A 3 -13.61 -1.03 5.97
N ILE A 4 -12.67 -1.41 6.81
CA ILE A 4 -11.62 -2.38 6.51
C ILE A 4 -11.90 -3.63 7.34
N VAL A 5 -11.73 -4.79 6.74
CA VAL A 5 -11.85 -6.09 7.41
C VAL A 5 -10.63 -6.94 7.07
N GLU A 6 -10.10 -7.63 8.08
CA GLU A 6 -9.15 -8.71 7.91
C GLU A 6 -9.91 -10.03 8.05
N MET A 7 -9.66 -10.94 7.12
CA MET A 7 -10.38 -12.22 7.04
C MET A 7 -9.39 -13.38 7.07
N GLU A 8 -9.64 -14.33 7.95
CA GLU A 8 -8.95 -15.62 8.00
C GLU A 8 -9.75 -16.65 7.19
N PRO A 9 -9.21 -17.18 6.08
CA PRO A 9 -9.91 -18.17 5.27
C PRO A 9 -10.18 -19.46 6.04
N ILE A 10 -11.39 -20.02 5.90
CA ILE A 10 -11.78 -21.33 6.41
C ILE A 10 -12.12 -22.26 5.23
N GLY A 11 -11.21 -23.18 4.90
CA GLY A 11 -11.37 -24.00 3.71
C GLY A 11 -11.40 -23.15 2.43
N ILE A 12 -12.26 -23.53 1.47
CA ILE A 12 -12.28 -22.89 0.15
C ILE A 12 -13.46 -21.91 -0.07
N ASN A 13 -14.45 -21.89 0.84
CA ASN A 13 -15.70 -21.17 0.63
C ASN A 13 -16.15 -20.30 1.80
N ASP A 14 -15.35 -20.21 2.88
CA ASP A 14 -15.74 -19.47 4.09
C ASP A 14 -14.55 -18.71 4.69
N ALA A 15 -14.83 -17.74 5.56
CA ALA A 15 -13.81 -16.98 6.27
C ALA A 15 -14.35 -16.39 7.57
N ASN A 16 -13.49 -16.26 8.58
CA ASN A 16 -13.75 -15.48 9.79
C ASN A 16 -13.27 -14.05 9.62
N ILE A 17 -14.04 -13.07 10.10
CA ILE A 17 -13.52 -11.73 10.30
C ILE A 17 -12.73 -11.74 11.61
N VAL A 18 -11.42 -11.54 11.53
CA VAL A 18 -10.50 -11.54 12.67
C VAL A 18 -10.20 -10.14 13.18
N TRP A 19 -10.28 -9.14 12.31
CA TRP A 19 -10.13 -7.74 12.66
C TRP A 19 -10.99 -6.86 11.75
N LYS A 20 -11.43 -5.69 12.28
CA LYS A 20 -12.18 -4.68 11.53
C LYS A 20 -11.95 -3.29 12.07
N TRP A 21 -12.01 -2.32 11.17
CA TRP A 21 -11.96 -0.89 11.43
C TRP A 21 -13.05 -0.18 10.64
N HIS A 22 -13.72 0.81 11.24
CA HIS A 22 -14.80 1.56 10.61
C HIS A 22 -14.53 3.06 10.66
N PHE A 23 -14.69 3.76 9.56
CA PHE A 23 -14.66 5.23 9.54
C PHE A 23 -15.64 5.86 10.53
N TRP A 24 -16.77 5.21 10.77
CA TRP A 24 -17.80 5.70 11.67
C TRP A 24 -17.29 5.95 13.09
N ASP A 25 -16.37 5.18 13.54
CA ASP A 25 -15.83 5.25 14.89
C ASP A 25 -14.83 6.41 15.06
N HIS A 26 -14.38 7.04 13.95
CA HIS A 26 -13.32 8.07 13.92
C HIS A 26 -13.80 9.41 13.34
N LEU A 27 -15.07 9.74 13.59
CA LEU A 27 -15.69 10.97 13.14
C LEU A 27 -15.68 12.05 14.23
N ILE A 28 -15.62 13.31 13.78
CA ILE A 28 -15.78 14.50 14.62
C ILE A 28 -16.78 15.45 13.97
N GLN A 29 -17.44 16.29 14.77
CA GLN A 29 -18.32 17.35 14.30
C GLN A 29 -18.38 18.50 15.32
N ASN A 30 -18.71 19.70 14.87
CA ASN A 30 -18.79 20.91 15.69
C ASN A 30 -20.19 21.56 15.70
N ILE A 31 -21.24 20.79 15.32
CA ILE A 31 -22.60 21.33 15.15
C ILE A 31 -23.46 21.04 16.38
N SER A 32 -23.48 19.80 16.87
CA SER A 32 -24.35 19.40 17.96
C SER A 32 -23.60 18.86 19.17
N PRO A 33 -23.60 19.56 20.31
CA PRO A 33 -22.94 19.10 21.54
C PRO A 33 -23.65 17.92 22.22
N GLU A 34 -24.77 17.43 21.69
CA GLU A 34 -25.50 16.28 22.20
C GLU A 34 -24.89 14.94 21.87
N TYR A 35 -23.92 14.92 20.92
CA TYR A 35 -23.23 13.70 20.49
C TYR A 35 -21.80 13.64 21.00
N ASP A 36 -21.35 12.45 21.33
CA ASP A 36 -20.01 12.20 21.93
C ASP A 36 -18.85 12.62 21.02
N ASN A 37 -19.07 12.70 19.71
CA ASN A 37 -18.08 13.14 18.73
C ASN A 37 -18.05 14.66 18.52
N PHE A 38 -18.67 15.45 19.42
CA PHE A 38 -18.63 16.91 19.35
C PHE A 38 -17.27 17.45 19.80
N GLY A 39 -16.69 18.36 19.00
CA GLY A 39 -15.41 18.99 19.31
C GLY A 39 -14.98 20.03 18.29
N THR A 40 -13.85 20.68 18.56
CA THR A 40 -13.21 21.60 17.60
C THR A 40 -12.47 20.79 16.54
N ILE A 41 -12.85 20.93 15.28
CA ILE A 41 -12.30 20.13 14.19
C ILE A 41 -10.76 20.26 14.09
N SER A 42 -10.22 21.49 14.19
CA SER A 42 -8.77 21.75 14.12
C SER A 42 -7.96 21.14 15.27
N ASP A 43 -8.60 20.88 16.43
CA ASP A 43 -7.93 20.28 17.59
C ASP A 43 -7.79 18.76 17.45
N HIS A 44 -8.53 18.16 16.51
CA HIS A 44 -8.60 16.73 16.26
C HIS A 44 -8.26 16.35 14.80
N PRO A 45 -7.04 16.66 14.33
CA PRO A 45 -6.62 16.30 12.97
C PRO A 45 -6.58 14.79 12.75
N GLU A 46 -6.60 13.98 13.80
CA GLU A 46 -6.66 12.53 13.79
C GLU A 46 -8.03 11.95 13.48
N ARG A 47 -9.08 12.82 13.28
CA ARG A 47 -10.45 12.39 12.99
C ARG A 47 -10.98 13.05 11.73
N LEU A 48 -12.01 12.46 11.13
CA LEU A 48 -12.66 13.00 9.95
C LEU A 48 -13.88 13.84 10.33
N ASP A 49 -13.93 15.08 9.87
CA ASP A 49 -15.13 15.92 10.00
C ASP A 49 -16.28 15.33 9.17
N ILE A 50 -17.36 14.91 9.82
CA ILE A 50 -18.56 14.35 9.16
C ILE A 50 -19.24 15.38 8.24
N ASN A 51 -18.99 16.67 8.49
CA ASN A 51 -19.59 17.77 7.72
C ASN A 51 -18.66 18.33 6.65
N CYS A 52 -17.43 17.79 6.50
CA CYS A 52 -16.56 18.26 5.44
C CYS A 52 -17.22 18.04 4.09
N THR A 53 -17.24 19.10 3.28
CA THR A 53 -17.83 19.03 1.93
C THR A 53 -16.82 18.45 0.97
N THR A 54 -17.17 17.33 0.36
CA THR A 54 -16.37 16.75 -0.71
C THR A 54 -16.48 17.62 -1.96
N ASN A 55 -15.42 18.34 -2.32
CA ASN A 55 -15.33 19.04 -3.60
C ASN A 55 -14.91 18.10 -4.76
N GLY A 56 -14.85 16.80 -4.51
CA GLY A 56 -14.51 15.79 -5.50
C GLY A 56 -15.65 15.60 -6.50
N GLY A 57 -15.46 16.00 -7.74
CA GLY A 57 -16.40 15.83 -8.83
C GLY A 57 -16.63 14.36 -9.16
N GLY A 58 -17.59 13.76 -8.52
CA GLY A 58 -17.97 12.39 -8.77
C GLY A 58 -19.04 11.87 -7.83
N GLY A 59 -20.22 12.50 -7.78
CA GLY A 59 -21.45 11.87 -7.30
C GLY A 59 -21.55 11.50 -5.81
N GLY A 60 -20.53 11.68 -5.02
CA GLY A 60 -20.53 11.43 -3.58
C GLY A 60 -20.68 12.72 -2.80
N GLY A 61 -21.86 13.02 -2.35
CA GLY A 61 -22.13 14.07 -1.37
C GLY A 61 -22.95 13.49 -0.22
N PRO A 62 -23.20 14.23 0.85
CA PRO A 62 -24.12 13.81 1.90
C PRO A 62 -25.46 13.39 1.29
N GLY A 63 -25.81 12.11 1.43
CA GLY A 63 -27.07 11.55 0.88
C GLY A 63 -26.94 10.68 -0.36
N VAL A 64 -25.74 10.46 -0.91
CA VAL A 64 -25.50 9.62 -2.10
C VAL A 64 -24.72 8.36 -1.74
N GLY A 65 -24.83 7.73 -0.69
CA GLY A 65 -24.32 6.40 -0.34
C GLY A 65 -22.81 6.15 -0.43
N ASP A 66 -22.09 6.84 -1.31
CA ASP A 66 -20.66 6.74 -1.55
C ASP A 66 -19.93 8.01 -1.09
N TRP A 67 -19.75 8.15 0.21
CA TRP A 67 -19.23 9.39 0.79
C TRP A 67 -17.70 9.49 0.73
N ASN A 68 -16.97 8.44 1.12
CA ASN A 68 -15.50 8.42 1.16
C ASN A 68 -14.88 7.92 -0.15
N HIS A 69 -15.45 6.89 -0.71
CA HIS A 69 -14.92 6.17 -1.87
C HIS A 69 -13.47 5.73 -1.64
N LEU A 70 -13.26 4.79 -0.72
CA LEU A 70 -11.95 4.19 -0.51
C LEU A 70 -11.54 3.39 -1.75
N ASN A 71 -10.35 3.65 -2.27
CA ASN A 71 -9.90 3.09 -3.55
C ASN A 71 -8.52 2.44 -3.51
N SER A 72 -7.81 2.54 -2.39
CA SER A 72 -6.60 1.76 -2.16
C SER A 72 -6.40 1.46 -0.68
N ILE A 73 -5.76 0.32 -0.43
CA ILE A 73 -5.30 -0.14 0.87
C ILE A 73 -3.92 -0.77 0.70
N TYR A 74 -2.99 -0.47 1.60
CA TYR A 74 -1.68 -1.07 1.66
C TYR A 74 -1.23 -1.24 3.11
N TYR A 75 -0.62 -2.38 3.46
CA TYR A 75 -0.18 -2.70 4.80
C TYR A 75 1.34 -2.61 4.92
N ASN A 76 1.81 -1.97 5.99
CA ASN A 76 3.21 -1.91 6.38
C ASN A 76 3.43 -2.78 7.62
N ASP A 77 3.98 -3.97 7.42
CA ASP A 77 4.20 -4.94 8.49
C ASP A 77 5.20 -4.46 9.55
N SER A 78 6.23 -3.70 9.15
CA SER A 78 7.26 -3.21 10.08
C SER A 78 6.70 -2.24 11.11
N PHE A 79 5.72 -1.41 10.73
CA PHE A 79 5.08 -0.43 11.60
C PHE A 79 3.69 -0.86 12.07
N LYS A 80 3.15 -1.99 11.59
CA LYS A 80 1.76 -2.38 11.82
C LYS A 80 0.78 -1.26 11.45
N GLN A 81 0.99 -0.66 10.29
CA GLN A 81 0.19 0.46 9.80
C GLN A 81 -0.48 0.12 8.48
N ILE A 82 -1.66 0.68 8.27
CA ILE A 82 -2.43 0.58 7.02
C ILE A 82 -2.54 1.98 6.44
N VAL A 83 -2.19 2.15 5.15
CA VAL A 83 -2.53 3.36 4.39
C VAL A 83 -3.76 3.10 3.55
N ILE A 84 -4.69 4.05 3.57
CA ILE A 84 -5.94 4.05 2.80
C ILE A 84 -6.10 5.37 2.07
N SER A 85 -6.62 5.32 0.85
CA SER A 85 -6.90 6.51 0.04
C SER A 85 -8.39 6.75 -0.06
N SER A 86 -8.84 7.96 0.23
CA SER A 86 -10.21 8.42 0.06
C SER A 86 -10.31 9.37 -1.13
N ARG A 87 -10.90 8.89 -2.22
CA ARG A 87 -11.04 9.64 -3.46
C ARG A 87 -11.83 10.93 -3.28
N HIS A 88 -12.95 10.86 -2.57
CA HIS A 88 -13.86 12.00 -2.44
C HIS A 88 -13.40 13.02 -1.40
N MET A 89 -12.56 12.62 -0.44
CA MET A 89 -11.93 13.55 0.50
C MET A 89 -10.70 14.23 -0.08
N ASN A 90 -10.15 13.73 -1.19
CA ASN A 90 -8.88 14.18 -1.75
C ASN A 90 -7.74 14.07 -0.74
N GLU A 91 -7.75 12.98 0.03
CA GLU A 91 -6.76 12.67 1.07
C GLU A 91 -6.45 11.19 1.10
N PHE A 92 -5.30 10.86 1.68
CA PHE A 92 -5.05 9.53 2.18
C PHE A 92 -4.76 9.58 3.69
N TYR A 93 -4.98 8.45 4.35
CA TYR A 93 -4.84 8.32 5.80
C TYR A 93 -3.96 7.14 6.13
N VAL A 94 -3.22 7.26 7.23
CA VAL A 94 -2.52 6.14 7.86
C VAL A 94 -3.18 5.86 9.21
N ILE A 95 -3.53 4.62 9.45
CA ILE A 95 -4.09 4.10 10.69
C ILE A 95 -3.20 2.99 11.24
N GLU A 96 -3.33 2.70 12.53
CA GLU A 96 -2.72 1.53 13.14
C GLU A 96 -3.57 0.29 12.85
N HIS A 97 -2.91 -0.81 12.48
CA HIS A 97 -3.49 -2.14 12.59
C HIS A 97 -3.31 -2.62 14.04
N THR A 98 -4.25 -2.27 14.89
CA THR A 98 -4.24 -2.61 16.32
C THR A 98 -4.43 -4.11 16.54
N GLU A 99 -4.09 -4.63 17.74
CA GLU A 99 -4.24 -6.05 18.04
C GLU A 99 -5.69 -6.53 18.06
N THR A 100 -6.64 -5.64 18.34
CA THR A 100 -8.05 -5.98 18.44
C THR A 100 -8.95 -4.98 17.71
N SER A 101 -10.09 -5.47 17.19
CA SER A 101 -11.13 -4.59 16.63
C SER A 101 -11.71 -3.60 17.66
N SER A 102 -11.63 -3.91 18.96
CA SER A 102 -12.08 -3.00 20.03
C SER A 102 -11.14 -1.80 20.17
N GLU A 103 -9.83 -2.00 20.05
CA GLU A 103 -8.86 -0.90 19.99
C GLU A 103 -8.99 -0.12 18.69
N ALA A 104 -9.20 -0.83 17.56
CA ALA A 104 -9.44 -0.20 16.26
C ALA A 104 -10.69 0.70 16.23
N ALA A 105 -11.67 0.48 17.09
CA ALA A 105 -12.86 1.31 17.23
C ALA A 105 -12.71 2.43 18.29
N SER A 106 -11.56 2.52 18.97
CA SER A 106 -11.32 3.48 20.05
C SER A 106 -10.42 4.64 19.60
N HIS A 107 -10.33 5.67 20.46
CA HIS A 107 -9.47 6.86 20.28
C HIS A 107 -8.16 6.76 21.08
N PHE A 108 -7.88 5.62 21.68
CA PHE A 108 -6.71 5.39 22.55
C PHE A 108 -6.33 3.89 22.51
N GLY A 109 -5.11 3.59 22.97
CA GLY A 109 -4.55 2.23 22.88
C GLY A 109 -3.72 2.03 21.64
N GLY A 110 -3.28 0.79 21.43
CA GLY A 110 -2.34 0.42 20.38
C GLY A 110 -0.92 0.90 20.65
N ILE A 111 -0.01 0.63 19.70
CA ILE A 111 1.41 1.00 19.75
C ILE A 111 1.58 2.54 19.76
N TYR A 112 0.73 3.23 18.99
CA TYR A 112 0.82 4.68 18.79
C TYR A 112 -0.07 5.48 19.75
N GLY A 113 -0.83 4.81 20.60
CA GLY A 113 -1.67 5.42 21.64
C GLY A 113 -2.93 6.11 21.14
N LYS A 114 -3.31 5.90 19.87
CA LYS A 114 -4.45 6.55 19.22
C LYS A 114 -5.60 5.61 18.86
N GLY A 115 -5.48 4.32 19.22
CA GLY A 115 -6.44 3.33 18.76
C GLY A 115 -6.51 3.30 17.25
N GLY A 116 -7.71 3.41 16.67
CA GLY A 116 -7.89 3.45 15.21
C GLY A 116 -7.97 4.85 14.60
N ASP A 117 -7.73 5.93 15.37
CA ASP A 117 -7.67 7.29 14.83
C ASP A 117 -6.48 7.44 13.85
N PHE A 118 -6.53 8.44 12.98
CA PHE A 118 -5.47 8.66 11.99
C PHE A 118 -4.14 9.00 12.67
N LEU A 119 -3.11 8.25 12.32
CA LEU A 119 -1.73 8.56 12.68
C LEU A 119 -1.18 9.68 11.79
N TYR A 120 -1.63 9.70 10.55
CA TYR A 120 -1.22 10.66 9.52
C TYR A 120 -2.32 10.83 8.47
N ARG A 121 -2.40 12.01 7.90
CA ARG A 121 -3.25 12.33 6.75
C ARG A 121 -2.58 13.36 5.86
N TRP A 122 -2.86 13.31 4.55
CA TRP A 122 -2.26 14.24 3.60
C TRP A 122 -3.10 14.40 2.34
N GLY A 123 -3.11 15.62 1.79
CA GLY A 123 -3.73 15.94 0.50
C GLY A 123 -4.66 17.14 0.54
N ASN A 124 -5.52 17.27 1.57
CA ASN A 124 -6.48 18.36 1.67
C ASN A 124 -6.65 18.85 3.12
N PRO A 125 -5.82 19.78 3.60
CA PRO A 125 -5.86 20.25 4.98
C PRO A 125 -7.11 21.07 5.32
N ALA A 126 -7.90 21.49 4.34
CA ALA A 126 -9.17 22.16 4.58
C ALA A 126 -10.20 21.24 5.28
N ASN A 127 -10.11 19.92 5.08
CA ASN A 127 -11.02 18.94 5.67
C ASN A 127 -10.94 18.85 7.21
N TYR A 128 -9.87 19.38 7.82
CA TYR A 128 -9.70 19.44 9.26
C TYR A 128 -9.34 20.83 9.79
N ASN A 129 -9.75 21.86 9.03
CA ASN A 129 -9.62 23.28 9.40
C ASN A 129 -8.19 23.72 9.76
N ARG A 130 -7.16 23.09 9.15
CA ARG A 130 -5.76 23.51 9.25
C ARG A 130 -5.18 23.96 7.92
N GLY A 131 -6.04 24.40 7.02
CA GLY A 131 -5.72 24.93 5.70
C GLY A 131 -6.99 25.44 5.01
N ASN A 132 -6.85 25.78 3.75
CA ASN A 132 -7.94 26.24 2.90
C ASN A 132 -7.89 25.53 1.54
N ASN A 133 -8.84 25.81 0.64
CA ASN A 133 -8.95 25.13 -0.66
C ASN A 133 -7.71 25.32 -1.58
N ASN A 134 -6.87 26.33 -1.35
CA ASN A 134 -5.65 26.52 -2.14
C ASN A 134 -4.50 25.63 -1.65
N ASP A 135 -4.64 25.04 -0.46
CA ASP A 135 -3.65 24.14 0.12
C ASP A 135 -3.93 22.66 -0.25
N GLN A 136 -5.04 22.40 -0.97
CA GLN A 136 -5.36 21.07 -1.50
C GLN A 136 -4.40 20.71 -2.63
N ILE A 137 -3.74 19.55 -2.50
CA ILE A 137 -2.80 19.03 -3.50
C ILE A 137 -3.41 17.84 -4.26
N LEU A 138 -4.08 16.95 -3.56
CA LEU A 138 -4.68 15.77 -4.17
C LEU A 138 -6.06 16.07 -4.74
N ASN A 139 -6.37 15.43 -5.87
CA ASN A 139 -7.69 15.50 -6.49
C ASN A 139 -8.04 14.15 -7.14
N ALA A 140 -8.98 13.44 -6.51
CA ALA A 140 -9.49 12.14 -6.93
C ALA A 140 -8.40 11.05 -7.07
N GLN A 141 -7.36 11.10 -6.26
CA GLN A 141 -6.21 10.20 -6.31
C GLN A 141 -6.56 8.73 -6.12
N HIS A 142 -5.67 7.85 -6.61
CA HIS A 142 -5.76 6.40 -6.48
C HIS A 142 -4.41 5.78 -6.11
N SER A 143 -4.46 4.54 -5.64
CA SER A 143 -3.31 3.63 -5.52
C SER A 143 -2.18 4.15 -4.62
N VAL A 144 -2.53 4.80 -3.51
CA VAL A 144 -1.52 5.19 -2.51
C VAL A 144 -0.88 3.94 -1.91
N ASN A 145 0.45 3.92 -1.90
CA ASN A 145 1.22 2.82 -1.32
C ASN A 145 2.58 3.33 -0.80
N TRP A 146 3.19 2.57 0.12
CA TRP A 146 4.58 2.81 0.51
C TRP A 146 5.54 2.30 -0.55
N ILE A 147 6.61 3.03 -0.77
CA ILE A 147 7.76 2.51 -1.51
C ILE A 147 8.45 1.46 -0.63
N PRO A 148 8.64 0.22 -1.13
CA PRO A 148 9.16 -0.89 -0.34
C PRO A 148 10.57 -0.66 0.21
N ALA A 149 10.89 -1.32 1.33
CA ALA A 149 12.25 -1.34 1.87
C ALA A 149 13.25 -1.83 0.82
N GLY A 150 14.41 -1.19 0.76
CA GLY A 150 15.46 -1.49 -0.22
C GLY A 150 15.29 -0.83 -1.59
N TYR A 151 14.15 -0.19 -1.87
CA TYR A 151 13.92 0.54 -3.12
C TYR A 151 14.28 2.03 -2.94
N PRO A 152 14.70 2.73 -4.01
CA PRO A 152 14.92 4.18 -3.95
C PRO A 152 13.66 4.93 -3.51
N GLY A 153 13.76 5.72 -2.44
CA GLY A 153 12.64 6.38 -1.80
C GLY A 153 11.92 5.51 -0.76
N ALA A 154 12.52 4.40 -0.29
CA ALA A 154 11.92 3.49 0.70
C ALA A 154 11.32 4.24 1.90
N GLY A 155 10.07 3.86 2.25
CA GLY A 155 9.30 4.50 3.32
C GLY A 155 8.50 5.73 2.91
N ASN A 156 8.77 6.31 1.74
CA ASN A 156 7.92 7.36 1.17
C ASN A 156 6.60 6.79 0.64
N PHE A 157 5.59 7.64 0.50
CA PHE A 157 4.38 7.30 -0.23
C PHE A 157 4.53 7.61 -1.71
N ILE A 158 3.95 6.76 -2.56
CA ILE A 158 3.77 7.03 -3.99
C ILE A 158 2.30 6.82 -4.36
N LEU A 159 1.78 7.64 -5.26
CA LEU A 159 0.37 7.62 -5.64
C LEU A 159 0.14 8.19 -7.05
N PHE A 160 -1.02 7.88 -7.62
CA PHE A 160 -1.53 8.45 -8.86
C PHE A 160 -2.58 9.53 -8.52
N ASN A 161 -2.29 10.80 -8.85
CA ASN A 161 -3.18 11.94 -8.67
C ASN A 161 -3.97 12.21 -9.97
N ASN A 162 -5.21 11.73 -10.03
CA ASN A 162 -5.98 11.66 -11.27
C ASN A 162 -6.28 13.03 -11.90
N ASN A 163 -6.67 14.00 -11.11
CA ASN A 163 -7.01 15.35 -11.59
C ASN A 163 -5.98 16.37 -11.04
N HIS A 164 -4.70 16.12 -11.28
CA HIS A 164 -3.62 16.99 -10.80
C HIS A 164 -3.80 18.44 -11.32
N SER A 165 -4.15 18.57 -12.59
CA SER A 165 -4.56 19.83 -13.21
C SER A 165 -5.65 19.57 -14.26
N LEU A 166 -6.07 20.59 -14.98
CA LEU A 166 -7.13 20.47 -16.01
C LEU A 166 -6.70 19.48 -17.11
N ASN A 167 -7.40 18.33 -17.19
CA ASN A 167 -7.13 17.25 -18.13
C ASN A 167 -5.71 16.66 -18.05
N SER A 168 -5.12 16.66 -16.86
CA SER A 168 -3.80 16.07 -16.62
C SER A 168 -3.78 15.31 -15.31
N SER A 169 -3.15 14.15 -15.35
CA SER A 169 -2.81 13.36 -14.16
C SER A 169 -1.33 13.50 -13.83
N ALA A 170 -0.97 13.14 -12.60
CA ALA A 170 0.42 13.09 -12.17
C ALA A 170 0.67 11.92 -11.22
N VAL A 171 1.91 11.46 -11.17
CA VAL A 171 2.38 10.57 -10.11
C VAL A 171 3.19 11.40 -9.12
N LEU A 172 2.87 11.26 -7.84
CA LEU A 172 3.51 12.02 -6.77
C LEU A 172 4.22 11.08 -5.80
N GLU A 173 5.42 11.47 -5.37
CA GLU A 173 6.12 10.88 -4.24
C GLU A 173 6.14 11.86 -3.07
N ILE A 174 5.79 11.39 -1.87
CA ILE A 174 5.66 12.18 -0.66
C ILE A 174 6.57 11.61 0.41
N VAL A 175 7.43 12.45 1.01
CA VAL A 175 8.27 12.10 2.17
C VAL A 175 7.50 12.46 3.43
N PRO A 176 6.89 11.49 4.14
CA PRO A 176 6.15 11.80 5.36
C PRO A 176 7.07 12.20 6.51
N PRO A 177 6.60 13.04 7.46
CA PRO A 177 7.36 13.41 8.65
C PRO A 177 7.31 12.28 9.71
N VAL A 178 7.83 11.11 9.38
CA VAL A 178 7.81 9.90 10.21
C VAL A 178 9.19 9.62 10.78
N ASN A 179 9.27 9.19 12.05
CA ASN A 179 10.51 8.73 12.68
C ASN A 179 10.73 7.22 12.50
N GLU A 180 11.89 6.72 12.94
CA GLU A 180 12.27 5.31 12.83
C GLU A 180 11.33 4.33 13.57
N SER A 181 10.53 4.82 14.50
CA SER A 181 9.52 4.05 15.24
C SER A 181 8.12 4.16 14.66
N GLY A 182 7.93 4.82 13.51
CA GLY A 182 6.65 4.94 12.83
C GLY A 182 5.73 6.06 13.34
N PHE A 183 6.21 6.96 14.23
CA PHE A 183 5.43 8.10 14.69
C PHE A 183 5.53 9.27 13.72
N TYR A 184 4.39 9.82 13.35
CA TYR A 184 4.30 11.02 12.50
C TYR A 184 4.26 12.27 13.35
N SER A 185 5.08 13.27 12.98
CA SER A 185 5.07 14.56 13.65
C SER A 185 4.06 15.51 13.00
N ILE A 186 3.42 16.32 13.85
CA ILE A 186 2.56 17.44 13.47
C ILE A 186 2.80 18.59 14.42
N ASP A 187 2.94 19.80 13.89
CA ASP A 187 2.97 21.00 14.72
C ASP A 187 1.56 21.39 15.16
N SER A 188 1.42 21.98 16.36
CA SER A 188 0.13 22.18 17.03
C SER A 188 -0.93 22.88 16.18
N ASP A 189 -0.55 23.82 15.32
CA ASP A 189 -1.47 24.66 14.57
C ASP A 189 -1.37 24.47 13.04
N ASN A 190 -0.38 23.71 12.59
CA ASN A 190 -0.14 23.48 11.17
C ASN A 190 -0.83 22.19 10.68
N PRO A 191 -1.08 22.05 9.37
CA PRO A 191 -1.46 20.76 8.80
C PRO A 191 -0.31 19.75 8.91
N PHE A 192 -0.63 18.48 8.75
CA PHE A 192 0.40 17.47 8.54
C PHE A 192 1.28 17.83 7.33
N GLY A 193 2.61 17.82 7.54
CA GLY A 193 3.57 17.99 6.46
C GLY A 193 3.76 16.72 5.61
N PRO A 194 4.49 16.81 4.52
CA PRO A 194 5.09 18.03 3.96
C PRO A 194 4.06 18.93 3.28
N SER A 195 4.41 20.21 3.07
CA SER A 195 3.56 21.18 2.36
C SER A 195 3.51 20.93 0.85
N ASN A 196 4.35 20.03 0.33
CA ASN A 196 4.39 19.67 -1.09
C ASN A 196 4.96 18.25 -1.28
N TYR A 197 4.82 17.71 -2.48
CA TYR A 197 5.45 16.45 -2.88
C TYR A 197 6.98 16.58 -3.02
N HIS A 198 7.67 15.45 -2.92
CA HIS A 198 9.12 15.36 -3.11
C HIS A 198 9.52 15.21 -4.57
N TRP A 199 8.79 14.36 -5.30
CA TRP A 199 8.99 14.11 -6.73
C TRP A 199 7.63 14.06 -7.42
N ILE A 200 7.60 14.51 -8.67
CA ILE A 200 6.44 14.45 -9.54
C ILE A 200 6.84 13.94 -10.91
N TYR A 201 5.98 13.11 -11.47
CA TYR A 201 5.95 12.83 -12.91
C TYR A 201 4.62 13.30 -13.46
N GLU A 202 4.68 14.27 -14.35
CA GLU A 202 3.56 14.79 -15.14
C GLU A 202 3.99 14.87 -16.60
N ASN A 203 3.15 14.40 -17.51
CA ASN A 203 3.38 14.43 -18.93
C ASN A 203 2.02 14.34 -19.64
N ASP A 204 1.99 14.11 -20.95
CA ASP A 204 0.76 14.03 -21.74
C ASP A 204 -0.01 12.73 -21.46
N PHE A 205 -0.53 12.54 -20.23
CA PHE A 205 -1.45 11.46 -19.88
C PHE A 205 -2.56 11.96 -18.94
N TYR A 206 -3.75 11.36 -19.08
CA TYR A 206 -4.89 11.71 -18.26
C TYR A 206 -5.80 10.51 -18.02
N SER A 207 -6.01 10.21 -16.76
CA SER A 207 -7.02 9.24 -16.34
C SER A 207 -7.84 9.81 -15.19
N ASN A 208 -9.12 10.07 -15.42
CA ASN A 208 -10.03 10.58 -14.40
C ASN A 208 -10.51 9.51 -13.40
N THR A 209 -10.07 8.27 -13.55
CA THR A 209 -10.50 7.13 -12.73
C THR A 209 -9.41 6.08 -12.61
N GLN A 210 -9.49 5.26 -11.55
CA GLN A 210 -8.58 4.12 -11.38
C GLN A 210 -7.11 4.52 -11.49
N SER A 211 -6.26 3.67 -12.12
CA SER A 211 -4.84 3.94 -12.31
C SER A 211 -3.98 3.62 -11.08
N GLY A 212 -2.66 3.67 -11.26
CA GLY A 212 -1.73 3.42 -10.17
C GLY A 212 -0.29 3.65 -10.53
N ALA A 213 0.55 3.78 -9.50
CA ALA A 213 1.98 3.96 -9.65
C ALA A 213 2.74 3.20 -8.56
N TYR A 214 3.85 2.56 -8.95
CA TYR A 214 4.69 1.74 -8.08
C TYR A 214 6.16 2.00 -8.37
N ARG A 215 6.93 2.28 -7.31
CA ARG A 215 8.39 2.35 -7.43
C ARG A 215 8.96 0.96 -7.62
N MET A 216 9.91 0.84 -8.55
CA MET A 216 10.63 -0.41 -8.83
C MET A 216 11.98 -0.42 -8.10
N ASN A 217 12.58 -1.61 -7.94
CA ASN A 217 13.87 -1.77 -7.27
C ASN A 217 15.04 -1.08 -8.02
N ASN A 218 14.93 -0.90 -9.34
CA ASN A 218 15.89 -0.15 -10.15
C ASN A 218 15.74 1.38 -10.05
N GLY A 219 14.76 1.87 -9.26
CA GLY A 219 14.44 3.29 -9.10
C GLY A 219 13.43 3.84 -10.09
N ASN A 220 13.07 3.10 -11.12
CA ASN A 220 12.03 3.51 -12.05
C ASN A 220 10.65 3.46 -11.40
N THR A 221 9.69 4.13 -11.98
CA THR A 221 8.28 4.12 -11.56
C THR A 221 7.43 3.46 -12.65
N PHE A 222 6.72 2.40 -12.28
CA PHE A 222 5.77 1.70 -13.13
C PHE A 222 4.39 2.31 -12.98
N ILE A 223 3.80 2.79 -14.08
CA ILE A 223 2.60 3.61 -14.09
C ILE A 223 1.54 2.96 -14.98
N THR A 224 0.30 2.94 -14.49
CA THR A 224 -0.90 2.57 -15.27
C THR A 224 -1.78 3.79 -15.38
N SER A 225 -2.09 4.26 -16.60
CA SER A 225 -3.11 5.27 -16.90
C SER A 225 -4.33 4.55 -17.48
N ALA A 226 -5.33 4.33 -16.64
CA ALA A 226 -6.43 3.40 -16.96
C ALA A 226 -7.32 3.89 -18.09
N ALA A 227 -7.67 5.19 -18.11
CA ALA A 227 -8.55 5.76 -19.13
C ALA A 227 -7.87 5.91 -20.51
N ASP A 228 -6.54 6.02 -20.51
CA ASP A 228 -5.74 6.11 -21.74
C ASP A 228 -5.29 4.73 -22.24
N ASP A 229 -5.59 3.65 -21.51
CA ASP A 229 -5.12 2.29 -21.79
C ASP A 229 -3.60 2.16 -21.90
N GLN A 230 -2.88 2.96 -21.11
CA GLN A 230 -1.42 3.03 -21.14
C GLN A 230 -0.80 2.41 -19.91
N ILE A 231 0.27 1.65 -20.12
CA ILE A 231 1.13 1.16 -19.03
C ILE A 231 2.56 1.51 -19.44
N PHE A 232 3.28 2.18 -18.57
CA PHE A 232 4.64 2.60 -18.89
C PHE A 232 5.53 2.66 -17.66
N GLU A 233 6.84 2.66 -17.88
CA GLU A 233 7.87 2.76 -16.87
C GLU A 233 8.72 4.00 -17.15
N VAL A 234 8.92 4.83 -16.12
CA VAL A 234 9.73 6.03 -16.23
C VAL A 234 10.86 6.01 -15.21
N ASN A 235 12.03 6.56 -15.60
CA ASN A 235 13.13 6.78 -14.66
C ASN A 235 12.90 8.05 -13.81
N LEU A 236 13.80 8.31 -12.85
CA LEU A 236 13.69 9.48 -11.98
C LEU A 236 13.81 10.82 -12.70
N ASN A 237 14.40 10.85 -13.91
CA ASN A 237 14.49 12.04 -14.75
C ASN A 237 13.22 12.28 -15.57
N GLY A 238 12.27 11.33 -15.58
CA GLY A 238 11.04 11.39 -16.36
C GLY A 238 11.17 10.82 -17.77
N ASP A 239 12.29 10.14 -18.11
CA ASP A 239 12.41 9.47 -19.40
C ASP A 239 11.63 8.16 -19.38
N ILE A 240 10.91 7.86 -20.48
CA ILE A 240 10.17 6.60 -20.62
C ILE A 240 11.14 5.49 -20.99
N GLU A 241 11.28 4.50 -20.11
CA GLU A 241 12.14 3.33 -20.29
C GLU A 241 11.40 2.13 -20.92
N TRP A 242 10.10 2.06 -20.74
CA TRP A 242 9.24 1.03 -21.29
C TRP A 242 7.82 1.55 -21.48
N TYR A 243 7.11 1.10 -22.50
CA TYR A 243 5.76 1.54 -22.82
C TYR A 243 4.93 0.42 -23.46
N TYR A 244 3.67 0.34 -23.04
CA TYR A 244 2.65 -0.53 -23.61
C TYR A 244 1.36 0.27 -23.83
N GLN A 245 0.81 0.20 -25.05
CA GLN A 245 -0.52 0.71 -25.37
C GLN A 245 -1.49 -0.47 -25.43
N GLY A 246 -2.46 -0.49 -24.50
CA GLY A 246 -3.56 -1.43 -24.52
C GLY A 246 -4.64 -1.03 -25.52
N ASN A 247 -5.69 -1.83 -25.57
CA ASN A 247 -6.90 -1.60 -26.34
C ASN A 247 -8.16 -1.78 -25.46
N GLU A 248 -7.99 -2.04 -24.19
CA GLU A 248 -9.04 -2.18 -23.20
C GLU A 248 -8.56 -1.57 -21.88
N SER A 249 -9.46 -0.92 -21.13
CA SER A 249 -9.12 -0.24 -19.87
C SER A 249 -8.50 -1.22 -18.86
N THR A 250 -7.25 -0.95 -18.48
CA THR A 250 -6.54 -1.67 -17.42
C THR A 250 -6.62 -0.88 -16.14
N VAL A 251 -7.38 -1.37 -15.17
CA VAL A 251 -7.62 -0.70 -13.88
C VAL A 251 -6.31 -0.37 -13.17
N ARG A 252 -5.41 -1.36 -13.11
CA ARG A 252 -4.11 -1.30 -12.45
C ARG A 252 -3.25 -2.45 -12.92
N ALA A 253 -1.98 -2.21 -13.19
CA ALA A 253 -1.00 -3.24 -13.51
C ALA A 253 0.09 -3.28 -12.44
N LEU A 254 0.64 -4.48 -12.23
CA LEU A 254 1.81 -4.73 -11.40
C LEU A 254 2.86 -5.43 -12.24
N LYS A 255 4.13 -5.15 -11.98
CA LYS A 255 5.25 -5.79 -12.67
C LYS A 255 5.95 -6.73 -11.70
N TYR A 256 6.07 -7.97 -12.08
CA TYR A 256 6.73 -9.01 -11.31
C TYR A 256 8.00 -9.45 -12.01
N PRO A 257 9.04 -9.91 -11.31
CA PRO A 257 10.17 -10.57 -11.91
C PRO A 257 9.70 -11.84 -12.65
N ILE A 258 10.46 -12.28 -13.66
CA ILE A 258 10.07 -13.40 -14.51
C ILE A 258 9.92 -14.71 -13.74
N ASP A 259 10.61 -14.81 -12.62
CA ASP A 259 10.63 -15.94 -11.71
C ASP A 259 9.64 -15.80 -10.52
N TYR A 260 8.80 -14.76 -10.50
CA TYR A 260 7.85 -14.51 -9.40
C TYR A 260 6.93 -15.67 -9.09
N PHE A 261 6.46 -16.37 -10.13
CA PHE A 261 5.62 -17.56 -10.01
C PHE A 261 6.42 -18.86 -9.95
N TYR A 262 7.74 -18.76 -10.08
CA TYR A 262 8.63 -19.87 -9.91
C TYR A 262 8.86 -20.04 -8.42
N ASN A 263 8.10 -20.93 -7.80
CA ASN A 263 8.34 -21.35 -6.43
C ASN A 263 9.34 -22.52 -6.52
N PRO A 264 10.64 -22.31 -6.29
CA PRO A 264 11.60 -23.39 -6.39
C PRO A 264 11.22 -24.45 -5.36
N ILE A 265 10.90 -25.64 -5.80
CA ILE A 265 10.68 -26.77 -4.91
C ILE A 265 12.02 -27.06 -4.25
N ALA A 266 12.10 -26.98 -2.92
CA ALA A 266 13.32 -27.31 -2.20
C ALA A 266 13.78 -28.72 -2.59
N GLY A 267 15.00 -28.84 -3.06
CA GLY A 267 15.54 -30.11 -3.56
C GLY A 267 15.30 -30.40 -5.05
N ASP A 268 14.53 -29.60 -5.79
CA ASP A 268 14.42 -29.70 -7.26
C ASP A 268 15.61 -28.98 -7.92
N LEU A 269 16.70 -29.71 -8.02
CA LEU A 269 17.98 -29.15 -8.44
C LEU A 269 18.15 -29.09 -9.98
N ASN A 270 17.37 -29.89 -10.70
CA ASN A 270 17.32 -29.86 -12.17
C ASN A 270 16.21 -28.97 -12.73
N GLN A 271 15.34 -28.40 -11.86
CA GLN A 271 14.26 -27.49 -12.16
C GLN A 271 13.20 -28.05 -13.13
N ASP A 272 12.95 -29.37 -13.04
CA ASP A 272 11.93 -30.03 -13.85
C ASP A 272 10.55 -30.11 -13.14
N SER A 273 10.45 -29.53 -11.96
CA SER A 273 9.27 -29.51 -11.07
C SER A 273 8.89 -30.88 -10.50
N VAL A 274 9.80 -31.85 -10.51
CA VAL A 274 9.58 -33.22 -10.02
C VAL A 274 10.73 -33.64 -9.12
N LEU A 275 10.48 -33.78 -7.82
CA LEU A 275 11.48 -34.33 -6.90
C LEU A 275 11.69 -35.84 -7.19
N ASN A 276 12.90 -36.19 -7.58
CA ASN A 276 13.23 -37.56 -7.92
C ASN A 276 14.73 -37.89 -7.72
N ILE A 277 15.15 -39.09 -8.13
CA ILE A 277 16.53 -39.54 -7.95
C ILE A 277 17.57 -38.67 -8.70
N LEU A 278 17.18 -37.93 -9.73
CA LEU A 278 18.10 -37.06 -10.47
C LEU A 278 18.55 -35.90 -9.59
N ASP A 279 17.66 -35.38 -8.73
CA ASP A 279 17.97 -34.32 -7.77
C ASP A 279 18.93 -34.80 -6.69
N VAL A 280 18.72 -36.04 -6.22
CA VAL A 280 19.65 -36.66 -5.24
C VAL A 280 21.05 -36.83 -5.83
N ILE A 281 21.15 -37.15 -7.13
CA ILE A 281 22.44 -37.22 -7.84
C ILE A 281 23.07 -35.83 -7.95
N LEU A 282 22.30 -34.79 -8.28
CA LEU A 282 22.80 -33.43 -8.35
C LEU A 282 23.24 -32.91 -6.97
N MET A 283 22.48 -33.15 -5.92
CA MET A 283 22.87 -32.81 -4.55
C MET A 283 24.16 -33.51 -4.13
N THR A 284 24.31 -34.78 -4.48
CA THR A 284 25.55 -35.52 -4.24
C THR A 284 26.74 -34.88 -4.96
N ASN A 285 26.55 -34.43 -6.20
CA ASN A 285 27.60 -33.73 -6.96
C ASN A 285 27.97 -32.37 -6.37
N ILE A 286 27.02 -31.64 -5.78
CA ILE A 286 27.29 -30.41 -5.05
C ILE A 286 28.15 -30.69 -3.81
N ILE A 287 27.80 -31.71 -3.01
CA ILE A 287 28.56 -32.10 -1.82
C ILE A 287 29.97 -32.55 -2.17
N LEU A 288 30.16 -33.19 -3.33
CA LEU A 288 31.46 -33.62 -3.82
C LEU A 288 32.23 -32.52 -4.55
N GLU A 289 31.70 -31.28 -4.56
CA GLU A 289 32.31 -30.11 -5.25
C GLU A 289 32.52 -30.33 -6.76
N LEU A 290 31.70 -31.18 -7.39
CA LEU A 290 31.74 -31.45 -8.81
C LEU A 290 30.92 -30.44 -9.64
N ILE A 291 29.95 -29.77 -9.01
CA ILE A 291 29.14 -28.69 -9.57
C ILE A 291 28.99 -27.56 -8.53
N ASP A 292 28.63 -26.38 -9.01
CA ASP A 292 28.54 -25.19 -8.17
C ASP A 292 27.44 -25.31 -7.09
N PHE A 293 27.61 -24.54 -6.01
CA PHE A 293 26.67 -24.41 -4.90
C PHE A 293 25.30 -23.93 -5.38
N ASN A 294 24.24 -24.55 -4.87
CA ASN A 294 22.86 -24.17 -5.13
C ASN A 294 22.06 -24.15 -3.80
N ASN A 295 21.53 -23.00 -3.40
CA ASN A 295 20.77 -22.83 -2.14
C ASN A 295 19.56 -23.76 -2.03
N GLN A 296 18.99 -24.25 -3.12
CA GLN A 296 17.87 -25.23 -3.13
C GLN A 296 18.27 -26.59 -2.60
N ALA A 297 19.57 -26.88 -2.48
CA ALA A 297 20.10 -28.11 -1.93
C ALA A 297 20.16 -28.10 -0.39
N ASP A 298 20.09 -26.95 0.25
CA ASP A 298 20.01 -26.80 1.71
C ASP A 298 18.53 -26.95 2.15
N ILE A 299 18.12 -28.18 2.39
CA ILE A 299 16.71 -28.51 2.69
C ILE A 299 16.35 -28.26 4.14
N ASN A 300 17.33 -28.36 5.04
CA ASN A 300 17.14 -28.13 6.47
C ASN A 300 17.39 -26.67 6.90
N GLU A 301 17.81 -25.80 5.95
CA GLU A 301 18.07 -24.37 6.13
C GLU A 301 19.17 -24.07 7.19
N ASP A 302 20.14 -24.99 7.38
CA ASP A 302 21.24 -24.80 8.33
C ASP A 302 22.48 -24.11 7.72
N GLN A 303 22.41 -23.71 6.43
CA GLN A 303 23.45 -23.07 5.61
C GLN A 303 24.63 -24.00 5.27
N ILE A 304 24.47 -25.31 5.44
CA ILE A 304 25.45 -26.33 5.08
C ILE A 304 24.77 -27.37 4.22
N ILE A 305 25.27 -27.61 3.00
CA ILE A 305 24.76 -28.69 2.16
C ILE A 305 25.57 -29.96 2.47
N ASP A 306 24.94 -30.93 3.12
CA ASP A 306 25.59 -32.18 3.51
C ASP A 306 24.68 -33.43 3.37
N ILE A 307 25.09 -34.52 3.99
CA ILE A 307 24.37 -35.80 3.93
C ILE A 307 22.96 -35.73 4.57
N LEU A 308 22.72 -34.75 5.47
CA LEU A 308 21.41 -34.63 6.10
C LEU A 308 20.39 -34.10 5.09
N ASP A 309 20.78 -33.23 4.15
CA ASP A 309 19.91 -32.75 3.10
C ASP A 309 19.55 -33.86 2.13
N ILE A 310 20.52 -34.75 1.80
CA ILE A 310 20.24 -35.94 0.98
C ILE A 310 19.19 -36.82 1.67
N ILE A 311 19.33 -37.03 2.97
CA ILE A 311 18.38 -37.89 3.73
C ILE A 311 16.99 -37.24 3.73
N LEU A 312 16.90 -35.91 3.89
CA LEU A 312 15.64 -35.17 3.85
C LEU A 312 15.01 -35.26 2.48
N LEU A 313 15.79 -35.03 1.41
CA LEU A 313 15.31 -35.11 0.03
C LEU A 313 14.76 -36.52 -0.28
N ILE A 314 15.50 -37.56 0.09
CA ILE A 314 15.04 -38.95 -0.09
C ILE A 314 13.72 -39.18 0.66
N ASN A 315 13.58 -38.69 1.88
CA ASN A 315 12.33 -38.84 2.64
C ASN A 315 11.16 -38.12 1.93
N ILE A 316 11.38 -36.90 1.40
CA ILE A 316 10.34 -36.17 0.64
C ILE A 316 9.94 -36.94 -0.64
N ILE A 317 10.89 -37.59 -1.32
CA ILE A 317 10.62 -38.36 -2.53
C ILE A 317 9.83 -39.67 -2.24
N LEU A 318 10.02 -40.24 -1.08
CA LEU A 318 9.46 -41.59 -0.75
C LEU A 318 8.12 -41.53 -0.01
N PHE A 319 7.79 -40.43 0.64
CA PHE A 319 6.62 -40.28 1.52
C PHE A 319 5.83 -38.98 1.23
#